data_a29c1467ad8b16eb2708c021caf0cb36
#
_entry.id   a29c1467ad8b16eb2708c021caf0cb36
#
_cell.length_a   1.000
_cell.length_b   1.000
_cell.length_c   1.000
_cell.angle_alpha   90.00
_cell.angle_beta   90.00
_cell.angle_gamma   90.00
#
_symmetry.space_group_name_H-M   'P 1'
#
loop_
_entity.id
_entity.type
_entity.pdbx_description
1 polymer ?
#
loop_
_entity_poly.entity_id
_entity_poly.type
_entity_poly.pdbx_seq_one_letter_code
_entity_poly.pdbx_strand_id
1 'polypeptide(L)'
;MKVILLIAISFFIGSQSVAQNRSVYTPLDVKQCRTIKTETTGAGDYEGRCRGVAGYTLTLLEGDLRQNIIINTPKGKKHSLELWDVISGGFSFVGPKAEWRTQKGKPVALIIRYNASENPDVPNKKTSYLAVAKITPNEICVTDKISPGAKANDEARAAADSAASKPCLKKPE
;
A
#
# COMPACT_ATOMS: atom_id res chain seq x y z
N MET A 1 -43.03 -17.36 56.98
CA MET A 1 -41.68 -17.44 56.41
C MET A 1 -41.74 -17.12 54.92
N LYS A 2 -41.24 -15.94 54.50
CA LYS A 2 -41.17 -15.56 53.05
C LYS A 2 -39.76 -15.85 52.58
N VAL A 3 -39.61 -16.79 51.63
CA VAL A 3 -38.33 -17.10 50.99
C VAL A 3 -38.17 -16.10 49.84
N ILE A 4 -37.14 -15.21 49.88
CA ILE A 4 -36.75 -14.30 48.84
C ILE A 4 -35.73 -15.02 47.96
N LEU A 5 -36.14 -15.33 46.71
CA LEU A 5 -35.28 -15.93 45.70
C LEU A 5 -34.46 -14.83 45.02
N LEU A 6 -33.16 -14.72 45.33
CA LEU A 6 -32.23 -13.82 44.67
C LEU A 6 -31.79 -14.44 43.34
N ILE A 7 -32.25 -13.86 42.21
CA ILE A 7 -31.79 -14.23 40.89
C ILE A 7 -30.51 -13.42 40.57
N ALA A 8 -29.38 -14.09 40.55
CA ALA A 8 -28.12 -13.50 40.12
C ALA A 8 -28.07 -13.45 38.59
N ILE A 9 -28.19 -12.24 38.01
CA ILE A 9 -28.02 -12.01 36.59
C ILE A 9 -26.54 -11.87 36.30
N SER A 10 -25.91 -12.93 35.77
CA SER A 10 -24.53 -12.91 35.30
C SER A 10 -24.45 -12.16 33.93
N PHE A 11 -23.91 -10.95 33.96
CA PHE A 11 -23.55 -10.20 32.75
C PHE A 11 -22.33 -10.84 32.09
N PHE A 12 -22.52 -11.58 31.01
CA PHE A 12 -21.43 -11.99 30.10
C PHE A 12 -20.97 -10.78 29.28
N ILE A 13 -19.89 -10.13 29.72
CA ILE A 13 -19.18 -9.12 28.90
C ILE A 13 -18.39 -9.89 27.85
N GLY A 14 -18.97 -10.06 26.67
CA GLY A 14 -18.27 -10.61 25.52
C GLY A 14 -17.16 -9.66 25.07
N SER A 15 -15.90 -9.99 25.35
CA SER A 15 -14.74 -9.29 24.81
C SER A 15 -14.76 -9.43 23.30
N GLN A 16 -15.15 -8.38 22.57
CA GLN A 16 -15.01 -8.31 21.11
C GLN A 16 -13.52 -8.19 20.79
N SER A 17 -12.90 -9.29 20.39
CA SER A 17 -11.56 -9.30 19.83
C SER A 17 -11.57 -8.53 18.50
N VAL A 18 -11.10 -7.29 18.50
CA VAL A 18 -10.83 -6.54 17.27
C VAL A 18 -9.71 -7.28 16.55
N ALA A 19 -10.01 -7.78 15.36
CA ALA A 19 -9.02 -8.48 14.54
C ALA A 19 -7.90 -7.49 14.16
N GLN A 20 -6.73 -7.66 14.77
CA GLN A 20 -5.56 -6.82 14.52
C GLN A 20 -5.04 -7.05 13.10
N ASN A 21 -4.77 -5.95 12.38
CA ASN A 21 -4.15 -6.01 11.06
C ASN A 21 -2.73 -6.56 11.15
N ARG A 22 -2.37 -7.44 10.20
CA ARG A 22 -1.03 -8.03 10.12
C ARG A 22 -0.32 -7.56 8.85
N SER A 23 1.00 -7.43 8.91
CA SER A 23 1.85 -7.15 7.76
C SER A 23 2.28 -8.44 7.08
N VAL A 24 2.08 -8.51 5.75
CA VAL A 24 2.62 -9.55 4.87
C VAL A 24 3.46 -8.85 3.80
N TYR A 25 4.67 -9.33 3.58
CA TYR A 25 5.60 -8.73 2.61
C TYR A 25 5.68 -9.56 1.35
N THR A 26 5.67 -8.90 0.20
CA THR A 26 5.94 -9.53 -1.10
C THR A 26 7.04 -8.79 -1.83
N PRO A 27 7.84 -9.48 -2.67
CA PRO A 27 8.86 -8.84 -3.48
C PRO A 27 8.25 -7.85 -4.48
N LEU A 28 8.97 -6.74 -4.69
CA LEU A 28 8.65 -5.72 -5.69
C LEU A 28 9.88 -5.36 -6.53
N ASP A 29 10.86 -6.23 -6.58
CA ASP A 29 12.09 -6.09 -7.34
C ASP A 29 11.88 -6.64 -8.76
N VAL A 30 12.36 -5.93 -9.79
CA VAL A 30 12.32 -6.34 -11.21
C VAL A 30 12.87 -7.75 -11.43
N LYS A 31 13.89 -8.17 -10.66
CA LYS A 31 14.50 -9.51 -10.74
C LYS A 31 13.59 -10.63 -10.22
N GLN A 32 12.59 -10.30 -9.39
CA GLN A 32 11.68 -11.25 -8.77
C GLN A 32 10.26 -11.16 -9.34
N CYS A 33 9.98 -10.14 -10.13
CA CYS A 33 8.75 -10.00 -10.89
C CYS A 33 8.89 -10.69 -12.25
N ARG A 34 7.83 -11.31 -12.75
CA ARG A 34 7.81 -11.87 -14.10
C ARG A 34 7.72 -10.72 -15.11
N THR A 35 8.76 -10.49 -15.89
CA THR A 35 8.77 -9.50 -16.98
C THR A 35 7.66 -9.82 -17.99
N ILE A 36 6.86 -8.81 -18.34
CA ILE A 36 5.82 -8.86 -19.38
C ILE A 36 6.33 -8.13 -20.61
N LYS A 37 6.86 -6.92 -20.44
CA LYS A 37 7.40 -6.07 -21.50
C LYS A 37 8.67 -5.39 -20.99
N THR A 38 9.65 -5.23 -21.87
CA THR A 38 10.83 -4.40 -21.66
C THR A 38 11.26 -3.79 -22.97
N GLU A 39 11.60 -2.51 -22.96
CA GLU A 39 12.23 -1.79 -24.05
C GLU A 39 13.49 -1.10 -23.52
N THR A 40 14.55 -1.15 -24.30
CA THR A 40 15.86 -0.60 -23.92
C THR A 40 16.24 0.65 -24.73
N THR A 41 15.36 1.09 -25.60
CA THR A 41 15.54 2.31 -26.41
C THR A 41 15.03 3.52 -25.64
N GLY A 42 15.72 4.67 -25.81
CA GLY A 42 15.37 5.90 -25.10
C GLY A 42 15.56 5.81 -23.60
N ALA A 43 14.57 6.25 -22.81
CA ALA A 43 14.58 6.17 -21.36
C ALA A 43 14.29 4.74 -20.83
N GLY A 44 13.90 3.83 -21.73
CA GLY A 44 13.52 2.47 -21.40
C GLY A 44 12.09 2.37 -20.82
N ASP A 45 11.41 1.27 -21.15
CA ASP A 45 10.13 0.92 -20.55
C ASP A 45 10.21 -0.47 -19.92
N TYR A 46 9.53 -0.65 -18.80
CA TYR A 46 9.41 -1.94 -18.15
C TYR A 46 7.99 -2.17 -17.65
N GLU A 47 7.49 -3.38 -17.87
CA GLU A 47 6.29 -3.91 -17.23
C GLU A 47 6.58 -5.29 -16.65
N GLY A 48 6.35 -5.46 -15.37
CA GLY A 48 6.54 -6.73 -14.68
C GLY A 48 5.42 -7.06 -13.72
N ARG A 49 5.02 -8.34 -13.67
CA ARG A 49 4.02 -8.84 -12.73
C ARG A 49 4.69 -9.43 -11.50
N CYS A 50 4.42 -8.84 -10.36
CA CYS A 50 4.95 -9.23 -9.06
C CYS A 50 3.88 -9.96 -8.24
N ARG A 51 4.33 -10.84 -7.33
CA ARG A 51 3.44 -11.56 -6.42
C ARG A 51 2.77 -10.62 -5.43
N GLY A 52 1.52 -10.92 -5.07
CA GLY A 52 0.78 -10.28 -4.01
C GLY A 52 0.23 -11.30 -3.01
N VAL A 53 -0.87 -10.98 -2.34
CA VAL A 53 -1.54 -11.82 -1.33
C VAL A 53 -3.00 -12.05 -1.68
N ALA A 54 -3.55 -13.19 -1.25
CA ALA A 54 -4.96 -13.55 -1.41
C ALA A 54 -5.49 -13.37 -2.85
N GLY A 55 -4.69 -13.74 -3.87
CA GLY A 55 -5.03 -13.62 -5.29
C GLY A 55 -4.83 -12.23 -5.90
N TYR A 56 -4.46 -11.22 -5.11
CA TYR A 56 -3.99 -9.94 -5.65
C TYR A 56 -2.58 -10.10 -6.23
N THR A 57 -2.26 -9.32 -7.25
CA THR A 57 -0.91 -9.17 -7.79
C THR A 57 -0.61 -7.69 -8.01
N LEU A 58 0.68 -7.35 -8.14
CA LEU A 58 1.10 -6.01 -8.50
C LEU A 58 1.67 -6.02 -9.93
N THR A 59 1.40 -4.98 -10.70
CA THR A 59 2.16 -4.69 -11.90
C THR A 59 3.08 -3.52 -11.60
N LEU A 60 4.38 -3.75 -11.72
CA LEU A 60 5.41 -2.71 -11.68
C LEU A 60 5.57 -2.16 -13.10
N LEU A 61 5.34 -0.88 -13.25
CA LEU A 61 5.58 -0.13 -14.48
C LEU A 61 6.78 0.79 -14.30
N GLU A 62 7.56 0.94 -15.34
CA GLU A 62 8.56 2.00 -15.46
C GLU A 62 8.46 2.62 -16.86
N GLY A 63 8.48 3.94 -16.90
CA GLY A 63 8.55 4.74 -18.11
C GLY A 63 9.12 6.11 -17.76
N ASP A 64 9.96 6.66 -18.64
CA ASP A 64 10.61 7.96 -18.45
C ASP A 64 11.29 8.09 -17.06
N LEU A 65 11.99 7.03 -16.62
CA LEU A 65 12.70 6.95 -15.33
C LEU A 65 11.78 7.16 -14.11
N ARG A 66 10.49 6.87 -14.26
CA ARG A 66 9.48 6.91 -13.19
C ARG A 66 8.79 5.58 -13.07
N GLN A 67 8.73 5.07 -11.85
CA GLN A 67 8.01 3.84 -11.57
C GLN A 67 6.63 4.09 -11.01
N ASN A 68 5.69 3.24 -11.38
CA ASN A 68 4.33 3.21 -10.85
C ASN A 68 3.89 1.78 -10.54
N ILE A 69 2.85 1.64 -9.73
CA ILE A 69 2.26 0.36 -9.35
C ILE A 69 0.79 0.32 -9.74
N ILE A 70 0.41 -0.80 -10.36
CA ILE A 70 -1.00 -1.16 -10.54
C ILE A 70 -1.32 -2.32 -9.60
N ILE A 71 -2.36 -2.18 -8.80
CA ILE A 71 -2.92 -3.28 -8.01
C ILE A 71 -3.92 -4.03 -8.90
N ASN A 72 -3.65 -5.33 -9.13
CA ASN A 72 -4.58 -6.20 -9.84
C ASN A 72 -5.37 -7.02 -8.81
N THR A 73 -6.70 -6.91 -8.85
CA THR A 73 -7.58 -7.66 -7.97
C THR A 73 -7.74 -9.12 -8.45
N PRO A 74 -8.19 -10.04 -7.57
CA PRO A 74 -8.50 -11.43 -7.96
C PRO A 74 -9.58 -11.54 -9.06
N LYS A 75 -10.41 -10.51 -9.21
CA LYS A 75 -11.45 -10.42 -10.24
C LYS A 75 -10.97 -9.78 -11.56
N GLY A 76 -9.66 -9.50 -11.68
CA GLY A 76 -9.05 -8.94 -12.89
C GLY A 76 -9.18 -7.42 -13.04
N LYS A 77 -9.78 -6.69 -12.09
CA LYS A 77 -9.77 -5.23 -12.12
C LYS A 77 -8.38 -4.70 -11.83
N LYS A 78 -7.98 -3.65 -12.55
CA LYS A 78 -6.69 -2.97 -12.42
C LYS A 78 -6.90 -1.58 -11.81
N HIS A 79 -6.09 -1.24 -10.80
CA HIS A 79 -6.12 0.07 -10.15
C HIS A 79 -4.71 0.65 -10.11
N SER A 80 -4.46 1.66 -10.94
CA SER A 80 -3.20 2.40 -10.93
C SER A 80 -3.12 3.28 -9.68
N LEU A 81 -1.94 3.33 -9.06
CA LEU A 81 -1.72 4.15 -7.86
C LEU A 81 -1.30 5.58 -8.19
N GLU A 82 -0.98 5.87 -9.45
CA GLU A 82 -0.58 7.20 -9.94
C GLU A 82 0.52 7.86 -9.07
N LEU A 83 1.55 7.07 -8.69
CA LEU A 83 2.54 7.48 -7.69
C LEU A 83 3.29 8.76 -8.08
N TRP A 84 3.57 8.95 -9.38
CA TRP A 84 4.22 10.18 -9.86
C TRP A 84 3.31 11.42 -9.79
N ASP A 85 1.99 11.23 -9.77
CA ASP A 85 1.05 12.34 -9.64
C ASP A 85 0.79 12.69 -8.17
N VAL A 86 0.64 11.67 -7.30
CA VAL A 86 0.16 11.90 -5.93
C VAL A 86 1.27 11.87 -4.87
N ILE A 87 2.46 11.31 -5.19
CA ILE A 87 3.60 11.27 -4.25
C ILE A 87 4.68 12.26 -4.68
N SER A 88 5.26 12.10 -5.87
CA SER A 88 6.29 13.01 -6.40
C SER A 88 6.49 12.80 -7.89
N GLY A 89 6.47 13.90 -8.67
CA GLY A 89 6.68 13.90 -10.11
C GLY A 89 8.14 13.75 -10.56
N GLY A 90 9.09 13.69 -9.63
CA GLY A 90 10.51 13.47 -9.94
C GLY A 90 10.82 12.07 -10.47
N PHE A 91 12.01 11.89 -11.06
CA PHE A 91 12.52 10.55 -11.37
C PHE A 91 12.47 9.68 -10.13
N SER A 92 11.99 8.44 -10.28
CA SER A 92 11.60 7.68 -9.10
C SER A 92 11.62 6.18 -9.30
N PHE A 93 11.80 5.46 -8.20
CA PHE A 93 11.70 4.01 -8.16
C PHE A 93 11.08 3.55 -6.86
N VAL A 94 10.40 2.42 -6.91
CA VAL A 94 9.81 1.78 -5.72
C VAL A 94 10.86 1.00 -4.94
N GLY A 95 10.63 0.80 -3.65
CA GLY A 95 11.45 -0.07 -2.82
C GLY A 95 11.25 -1.56 -3.20
N PRO A 96 12.18 -2.44 -2.77
CA PRO A 96 12.20 -3.84 -3.20
C PRO A 96 11.09 -4.71 -2.58
N LYS A 97 10.25 -4.16 -1.72
CA LYS A 97 9.17 -4.88 -1.03
C LYS A 97 7.90 -4.05 -0.97
N ALA A 98 6.77 -4.72 -1.16
CA ALA A 98 5.44 -4.22 -0.84
C ALA A 98 5.00 -4.79 0.51
N GLU A 99 4.51 -3.94 1.43
CA GLU A 99 3.91 -4.35 2.71
C GLU A 99 2.39 -4.32 2.58
N TRP A 100 1.77 -5.48 2.66
CA TRP A 100 0.32 -5.63 2.66
C TRP A 100 -0.19 -5.63 4.09
N ARG A 101 -1.11 -4.73 4.41
CA ARG A 101 -1.87 -4.83 5.66
C ARG A 101 -3.06 -5.75 5.40
N THR A 102 -3.17 -6.79 6.22
CA THR A 102 -4.21 -7.81 6.05
C THR A 102 -5.05 -7.93 7.31
N GLN A 103 -6.37 -8.10 7.12
CA GLN A 103 -7.33 -8.41 8.17
C GLN A 103 -8.02 -9.74 7.82
N LYS A 104 -7.97 -10.72 8.71
CA LYS A 104 -8.50 -12.08 8.46
C LYS A 104 -8.00 -12.67 7.14
N GLY A 105 -6.70 -12.44 6.81
CA GLY A 105 -6.05 -12.94 5.59
C GLY A 105 -6.37 -12.17 4.30
N LYS A 106 -7.23 -11.16 4.32
CA LYS A 106 -7.57 -10.33 3.15
C LYS A 106 -6.81 -9.01 3.21
N PRO A 107 -6.22 -8.53 2.09
CA PRO A 107 -5.63 -7.20 2.04
C PRO A 107 -6.67 -6.10 2.30
N VAL A 108 -6.30 -5.14 3.15
CA VAL A 108 -7.10 -3.94 3.44
C VAL A 108 -6.34 -2.66 3.08
N ALA A 109 -5.01 -2.73 3.00
CA ALA A 109 -4.18 -1.64 2.51
C ALA A 109 -2.83 -2.17 2.00
N LEU A 110 -2.11 -1.32 1.25
CA LEU A 110 -0.78 -1.56 0.72
C LEU A 110 0.12 -0.39 1.06
N ILE A 111 1.34 -0.66 1.52
CA ILE A 111 2.38 0.34 1.79
C ILE A 111 3.53 0.06 0.83
N ILE A 112 3.95 1.10 0.09
CA ILE A 112 5.05 1.03 -0.86
C ILE A 112 6.05 2.14 -0.56
N ARG A 113 7.33 1.80 -0.47
CA ARG A 113 8.39 2.79 -0.45
C ARG A 113 8.57 3.37 -1.85
N TYR A 114 8.59 4.70 -1.94
CA TYR A 114 8.76 5.44 -3.17
C TYR A 114 9.92 6.43 -3.00
N ASN A 115 10.97 6.25 -3.78
CA ASN A 115 12.17 7.04 -3.72
C ASN A 115 12.20 8.00 -4.91
N ALA A 116 12.12 9.29 -4.66
CA ALA A 116 12.05 10.31 -5.69
C ALA A 116 13.24 11.26 -5.67
N SER A 117 13.72 11.65 -6.85
CA SER A 117 14.70 12.72 -7.05
C SER A 117 13.94 14.02 -7.22
N GLU A 118 13.87 14.84 -6.18
CA GLU A 118 13.09 16.08 -6.18
C GLU A 118 13.93 17.33 -6.37
N ASN A 119 15.26 17.20 -6.23
CA ASN A 119 16.17 18.31 -6.46
C ASN A 119 17.02 18.03 -7.72
N PRO A 120 16.81 18.77 -8.83
CA PRO A 120 17.56 18.60 -10.07
C PRO A 120 19.06 18.91 -9.89
N ASP A 121 19.44 19.79 -8.95
CA ASP A 121 20.83 20.15 -8.70
C ASP A 121 21.61 19.04 -7.98
N VAL A 122 20.88 18.12 -7.33
CA VAL A 122 21.48 16.99 -6.59
C VAL A 122 20.75 15.70 -6.96
N PRO A 123 20.85 15.23 -8.22
CA PRO A 123 20.03 14.13 -8.75
C PRO A 123 20.24 12.79 -8.03
N ASN A 124 21.37 12.62 -7.36
CA ASN A 124 21.66 11.41 -6.57
C ASN A 124 20.98 11.41 -5.19
N LYS A 125 20.53 12.57 -4.69
CA LYS A 125 19.80 12.66 -3.43
C LYS A 125 18.33 12.26 -3.66
N LYS A 126 17.90 11.19 -2.99
CA LYS A 126 16.53 10.71 -3.06
C LYS A 126 15.79 11.02 -1.77
N THR A 127 14.56 11.48 -1.90
CA THR A 127 13.59 11.54 -0.79
C THR A 127 12.80 10.24 -0.78
N SER A 128 12.77 9.55 0.37
CA SER A 128 12.16 8.23 0.51
C SER A 128 10.81 8.31 1.23
N TYR A 129 9.73 8.38 0.50
CA TYR A 129 8.36 8.38 1.02
C TYR A 129 7.85 6.96 1.25
N LEU A 130 6.80 6.84 2.08
CA LEU A 130 5.93 5.66 2.08
C LEU A 130 4.55 6.07 1.56
N ALA A 131 4.16 5.51 0.42
CA ALA A 131 2.83 5.64 -0.15
C ALA A 131 1.91 4.61 0.52
N VAL A 132 0.79 5.06 1.07
CA VAL A 132 -0.22 4.19 1.67
C VAL A 132 -1.44 4.18 0.76
N ALA A 133 -1.83 2.99 0.29
CA ALA A 133 -3.03 2.82 -0.54
C ALA A 133 -4.07 1.99 0.22
N LYS A 134 -5.33 2.45 0.22
CA LYS A 134 -6.46 1.64 0.70
C LYS A 134 -6.83 0.58 -0.32
N ILE A 135 -7.33 -0.55 0.18
CA ILE A 135 -7.90 -1.63 -0.63
C ILE A 135 -9.29 -1.93 -0.08
N THR A 136 -10.31 -1.40 -0.73
CA THR A 136 -11.71 -1.63 -0.39
C THR A 136 -12.44 -2.29 -1.57
N PRO A 137 -13.64 -2.87 -1.37
CA PRO A 137 -14.43 -3.43 -2.47
C PRO A 137 -14.78 -2.40 -3.56
N ASN A 138 -14.94 -1.13 -3.16
CA ASN A 138 -15.43 -0.07 -4.04
C ASN A 138 -14.29 0.75 -4.66
N GLU A 139 -13.15 0.89 -3.94
CA GLU A 139 -12.11 1.83 -4.33
C GLU A 139 -10.73 1.37 -3.86
N ILE A 140 -9.75 1.49 -4.72
CA ILE A 140 -8.33 1.27 -4.44
C ILE A 140 -7.57 2.50 -4.94
N CYS A 141 -6.89 3.21 -4.04
CA CYS A 141 -6.14 4.42 -4.35
C CYS A 141 -5.17 4.76 -3.21
N VAL A 142 -4.23 5.65 -3.47
CA VAL A 142 -3.35 6.22 -2.43
C VAL A 142 -4.14 7.18 -1.55
N THR A 143 -3.99 7.05 -0.24
CA THR A 143 -4.65 7.90 0.78
C THR A 143 -3.68 8.75 1.58
N ASP A 144 -2.41 8.32 1.70
CA ASP A 144 -1.42 9.02 2.49
C ASP A 144 -0.03 8.98 1.83
N LYS A 145 0.69 10.09 1.94
CA LYS A 145 2.11 10.25 1.65
C LYS A 145 2.83 10.50 2.97
N ILE A 146 3.60 9.52 3.44
CA ILE A 146 4.36 9.61 4.68
C ILE A 146 5.78 10.07 4.35
N SER A 147 6.19 11.16 4.95
CA SER A 147 7.54 11.73 4.79
C SER A 147 8.61 10.84 5.47
N PRO A 148 9.87 10.90 5.03
CA PRO A 148 10.95 10.17 5.70
C PRO A 148 11.12 10.62 7.14
N GLY A 149 11.30 9.66 8.06
CA GLY A 149 11.47 9.90 9.49
C GLY A 149 11.73 8.62 10.25
N ALA A 150 12.21 8.73 11.48
CA ALA A 150 12.52 7.57 12.33
C ALA A 150 11.28 6.70 12.61
N LYS A 151 10.08 7.29 12.62
CA LYS A 151 8.81 6.62 12.88
C LYS A 151 7.97 6.37 11.60
N ALA A 152 8.50 6.68 10.42
CA ALA A 152 7.74 6.63 9.17
C ALA A 152 7.06 5.28 8.92
N ASN A 153 7.70 4.15 9.26
CA ASN A 153 7.07 2.83 9.08
C ASN A 153 5.87 2.63 10.02
N ASP A 154 5.93 3.10 11.25
CA ASP A 154 4.83 2.97 12.22
C ASP A 154 3.69 3.91 11.84
N GLU A 155 4.00 5.13 11.40
CA GLU A 155 3.05 6.10 10.87
C GLU A 155 2.33 5.55 9.63
N ALA A 156 3.07 4.94 8.70
CA ALA A 156 2.50 4.31 7.51
C ALA A 156 1.56 3.15 7.87
N ARG A 157 1.90 2.31 8.85
CA ARG A 157 1.02 1.23 9.32
C ARG A 157 -0.23 1.77 10.00
N ALA A 158 -0.11 2.78 10.86
CA ALA A 158 -1.26 3.43 11.49
C ALA A 158 -2.18 4.08 10.44
N ALA A 159 -1.59 4.76 9.44
CA ALA A 159 -2.31 5.33 8.32
C ALA A 159 -3.04 4.25 7.50
N ALA A 160 -2.37 3.12 7.22
CA ALA A 160 -2.93 1.99 6.47
C ALA A 160 -4.07 1.29 7.22
N ASP A 161 -3.97 1.17 8.54
CA ASP A 161 -5.00 0.56 9.37
C ASP A 161 -6.30 1.38 9.42
N SER A 162 -6.22 2.69 9.14
CA SER A 162 -7.37 3.62 9.03
C SER A 162 -7.71 4.05 7.60
N ALA A 163 -6.99 3.54 6.59
CA ALA A 163 -7.07 4.04 5.21
C ALA A 163 -8.47 3.87 4.56
N ALA A 164 -9.24 2.87 4.97
CA ALA A 164 -10.55 2.57 4.38
C ALA A 164 -11.54 3.75 4.46
N SER A 165 -11.46 4.59 5.49
CA SER A 165 -12.33 5.77 5.69
C SER A 165 -11.78 7.06 5.10
N LYS A 166 -10.56 7.06 4.55
CA LYS A 166 -9.89 8.25 4.02
C LYS A 166 -10.25 8.50 2.56
N PRO A 167 -10.27 9.77 2.11
CA PRO A 167 -10.35 10.07 0.68
C PRO A 167 -9.06 9.67 -0.04
N CYS A 168 -9.16 9.48 -1.36
CA CYS A 168 -7.98 9.34 -2.21
C CYS A 168 -7.22 10.67 -2.28
N LEU A 169 -5.90 10.60 -2.31
CA LEU A 169 -5.08 11.76 -2.68
C LEU A 169 -5.40 12.17 -4.11
N LYS A 170 -5.39 13.47 -4.34
CA LYS A 170 -5.52 14.06 -5.68
C LYS A 170 -4.17 14.60 -6.12
N LYS A 171 -3.96 14.66 -7.44
CA LYS A 171 -2.85 15.39 -8.02
C LYS A 171 -2.90 16.84 -7.52
N PRO A 172 -1.77 17.42 -7.04
CA PRO A 172 -1.70 18.85 -6.78
C PRO A 172 -2.02 19.63 -8.06
N GLU A 173 -2.82 20.71 -7.92
CA GLU A 173 -3.12 21.64 -9.02
C GLU A 173 -1.89 22.48 -9.40
#